data_45895852cac0becde179b6755ed4b88a
#
_entry.id   45895852cac0becde179b6755ed4b88a
#
_cell.length_a   1.000
_cell.length_b   1.000
_cell.length_c   1.000
_cell.angle_alpha   90.00
_cell.angle_beta   90.00
_cell.angle_gamma   90.00
#
_symmetry.space_group_name_H-M   'P 1'
#
loop_
_entity.id
_entity.type
_entity.pdbx_description
1 polymer ?
#
loop_
_entity_poly.entity_id
_entity_poly.type
_entity_poly.pdbx_seq_one_letter_code
_entity_poly.pdbx_strand_id
1 'polypeptide(L)' 'RMGISSLETQKIVEGCMDHSLMSHGAGHVVYKLSREKNLSIPEAGHLLAQGKYWDEAAALFKEGK' A
#
# COMPACT_ATOMS: atom_id res chain seq x y z
N ARG A 1 -9.72 1.38 -14.45
CA ARG A 1 -9.18 0.18 -14.00
C ARG A 1 -7.72 0.28 -13.68
N MET A 2 -7.36 -0.18 -12.56
CA MET A 2 -6.04 0.03 -12.11
C MET A 2 -5.12 -1.15 -12.23
N GLY A 3 -5.59 -2.23 -12.71
CA GLY A 3 -4.78 -3.41 -12.88
C GLY A 3 -4.57 -4.20 -11.60
N ILE A 4 -5.29 -3.84 -10.55
CA ILE A 4 -5.21 -4.56 -9.29
C ILE A 4 -6.46 -5.40 -9.13
N SER A 5 -6.29 -6.69 -8.89
CA SER A 5 -7.44 -7.57 -8.76
C SER A 5 -8.15 -7.37 -7.43
N SER A 6 -9.37 -7.88 -7.35
CA SER A 6 -10.11 -7.78 -6.10
C SER A 6 -9.39 -8.47 -4.97
N LEU A 7 -8.78 -9.60 -5.26
CA LEU A 7 -8.06 -10.34 -4.25
C LEU A 7 -6.87 -9.54 -3.74
N GLU A 8 -6.15 -8.90 -4.63
CA GLU A 8 -5.02 -8.10 -4.22
C GLU A 8 -5.48 -6.90 -3.40
N THR A 9 -6.58 -6.28 -3.81
CA THR A 9 -7.12 -5.16 -3.06
C THR A 9 -7.47 -5.60 -1.64
N GLN A 10 -8.07 -6.77 -1.51
CA GLN A 10 -8.44 -7.27 -0.20
C GLN A 10 -7.21 -7.48 0.67
N LYS A 11 -6.15 -8.03 0.11
CA LYS A 11 -4.93 -8.23 0.87
C LYS A 11 -4.29 -6.92 1.27
N ILE A 12 -4.37 -5.92 0.43
CA ILE A 12 -3.86 -4.61 0.76
C ILE A 12 -4.64 -4.00 1.92
N VAL A 13 -5.96 -4.14 1.90
CA VAL A 13 -6.78 -3.63 2.98
C VAL A 13 -6.44 -4.33 4.28
N GLU A 14 -6.26 -5.65 4.23
CA GLU A 14 -5.89 -6.39 5.43
C GLU A 14 -4.55 -5.93 5.97
N GLY A 15 -3.60 -5.69 5.10
CA GLY A 15 -2.30 -5.20 5.52
C GLY A 15 -2.40 -3.83 6.13
N CYS A 16 -3.24 -2.97 5.57
CA CYS A 16 -3.45 -1.65 6.14
C CYS A 16 -4.00 -1.73 7.55
N MET A 17 -4.91 -2.68 7.78
CA MET A 17 -5.46 -2.85 9.13
C MET A 17 -4.39 -3.36 10.09
N ASP A 18 -3.58 -4.30 9.63
CA ASP A 18 -2.52 -4.84 10.47
C ASP A 18 -1.52 -3.78 10.88
N HIS A 19 -1.25 -2.83 10.00
CA HIS A 19 -0.26 -1.79 10.26
C HIS A 19 -0.87 -0.46 10.63
N SER A 20 -2.16 -0.45 10.93
CA SER A 20 -2.88 0.74 11.36
C SER A 20 -2.83 1.87 10.33
N LEU A 21 -2.91 1.51 9.06
CA LEU A 21 -2.85 2.49 7.99
C LEU A 21 -4.20 2.78 7.37
N MET A 22 -5.27 2.19 7.92
CA MET A 22 -6.59 2.38 7.35
C MET A 22 -7.05 3.82 7.38
N SER A 23 -6.60 4.58 8.34
CA SER A 23 -7.02 5.98 8.42
C SER A 23 -6.52 6.77 7.22
N HIS A 24 -5.50 6.27 6.54
CA HIS A 24 -4.97 6.95 5.37
C HIS A 24 -5.59 6.43 4.08
N GLY A 25 -6.28 5.29 4.13
CA GLY A 25 -6.88 4.72 2.93
C GLY A 25 -5.91 3.85 2.17
N ALA A 26 -6.41 2.68 1.72
CA ALA A 26 -5.54 1.74 1.02
C ALA A 26 -4.98 2.33 -0.27
N GLY A 27 -5.81 3.08 -1.00
CA GLY A 27 -5.34 3.69 -2.23
C GLY A 27 -4.21 4.68 -2.01
N HIS A 28 -4.32 5.45 -0.93
CA HIS A 28 -3.29 6.43 -0.62
C HIS A 28 -1.99 5.74 -0.23
N VAL A 29 -2.07 4.62 0.47
CA VAL A 29 -0.89 3.85 0.84
C VAL A 29 -0.18 3.36 -0.41
N VAL A 30 -0.94 2.82 -1.36
CA VAL A 30 -0.35 2.35 -2.61
C VAL A 30 0.28 3.51 -3.36
N TYR A 31 -0.40 4.66 -3.41
CA TYR A 31 0.12 5.80 -4.13
C TYR A 31 1.43 6.29 -3.52
N LYS A 32 1.47 6.42 -2.20
CA LYS A 32 2.68 6.89 -1.55
C LYS A 32 3.84 5.94 -1.81
N LEU A 33 3.59 4.65 -1.73
CA LEU A 33 4.66 3.69 -1.97
C LEU A 33 5.13 3.76 -3.41
N SER A 34 4.20 3.91 -4.35
CA SER A 34 4.58 3.96 -5.75
C SER A 34 5.50 5.15 -6.02
N ARG A 35 5.21 6.28 -5.38
CA ARG A 35 6.04 7.46 -5.57
C ARG A 35 7.40 7.28 -4.90
N GLU A 36 7.39 6.71 -3.72
CA GLU A 36 8.64 6.54 -2.97
C GLU A 36 9.60 5.59 -3.66
N LYS A 37 9.06 4.52 -4.24
CA LYS A 37 9.89 3.53 -4.89
C LYS A 37 9.99 3.71 -6.40
N ASN A 38 9.34 4.76 -6.91
CA ASN A 38 9.33 5.02 -8.35
C ASN A 38 8.73 3.85 -9.12
N LEU A 39 7.60 3.35 -8.60
CA LEU A 39 6.88 2.24 -9.21
C LEU A 39 5.57 2.74 -9.75
N SER A 40 4.94 1.93 -10.62
CA SER A 40 3.60 2.26 -11.07
C SER A 40 2.61 1.85 -9.98
N ILE A 41 1.41 2.42 -10.04
CA ILE A 41 0.37 2.11 -9.05
C ILE A 41 0.06 0.62 -9.00
N PRO A 42 -0.19 -0.05 -10.14
CA PRO A 42 -0.46 -1.49 -10.09
C PRO A 42 0.71 -2.29 -9.52
N GLU A 43 1.91 -1.88 -9.83
CA GLU A 43 3.05 -2.61 -9.34
C GLU A 43 3.21 -2.46 -7.83
N ALA A 44 3.04 -1.24 -7.32
CA ALA A 44 3.10 -1.03 -5.87
C ALA A 44 2.01 -1.83 -5.17
N GLY A 45 0.79 -1.84 -5.73
CA GLY A 45 -0.29 -2.60 -5.14
C GLY A 45 0.00 -4.08 -5.13
N HIS A 46 0.58 -4.58 -6.22
CA HIS A 46 0.92 -5.99 -6.31
C HIS A 46 1.94 -6.39 -5.22
N LEU A 47 2.93 -5.55 -5.02
CA LEU A 47 3.95 -5.86 -4.01
C LEU A 47 3.36 -5.81 -2.60
N LEU A 48 2.50 -4.84 -2.33
CA LEU A 48 1.85 -4.78 -1.03
C LEU A 48 0.95 -5.99 -0.80
N ALA A 49 0.27 -6.44 -1.85
CA ALA A 49 -0.59 -7.60 -1.72
C ALA A 49 0.21 -8.85 -1.41
N GLN A 50 1.48 -8.88 -1.80
CA GLN A 50 2.34 -10.00 -1.48
C GLN A 50 2.92 -9.91 -0.09
N GLY A 51 2.66 -8.81 0.61
CA GLY A 51 3.18 -8.62 1.94
C GLY A 51 4.53 -7.95 1.98
N LYS A 52 4.90 -7.27 0.90
CA LYS A 52 6.20 -6.62 0.82
C LYS A 52 6.07 -5.13 1.05
N TYR A 53 7.13 -4.54 1.53
CA TYR A 53 7.23 -3.09 1.70
C TYR A 53 6.26 -2.51 2.71
N TRP A 54 5.63 -3.33 3.55
CA TRP A 54 4.72 -2.81 4.56
C TRP A 54 5.46 -2.00 5.61
N ASP A 55 6.68 -2.43 5.95
CA ASP A 55 7.49 -1.67 6.90
C ASP A 55 7.79 -0.28 6.33
N GLU A 56 8.12 -0.22 5.04
CA GLU A 56 8.43 1.05 4.43
C GLU A 56 7.18 1.91 4.30
N ALA A 57 6.06 1.29 3.94
CA ALA A 57 4.83 2.05 3.84
C ALA A 57 4.45 2.63 5.21
N ALA A 58 4.58 1.85 6.25
CA ALA A 58 4.27 2.33 7.58
C ALA A 58 5.20 3.48 7.97
N ALA A 59 6.46 3.37 7.61
CA ALA A 59 7.40 4.41 7.92
C ALA A 59 7.09 5.71 7.20
N LEU A 60 6.61 5.61 5.97
CA LEU A 60 6.24 6.80 5.23
C LEU A 60 5.16 7.59 5.92
N PHE A 61 4.21 6.90 6.53
CA PHE A 61 3.11 7.57 7.20
C PHE A 61 3.45 7.94 8.64
N LYS A 62 4.26 7.13 9.28
CA LYS A 62 4.64 7.40 10.63
C LYS A 62 5.45 8.69 10.74
N GLU A 63 6.33 8.91 9.76
CA GLU A 63 7.14 10.04 9.80
C GLU A 63 6.44 11.31 9.54
N GLY A 64 5.34 11.25 8.88
CA GLY A 64 4.59 12.40 8.54
C GLY A 64 3.98 13.08 9.71
N LYS A 65 4.00 12.52 10.85
CA LYS A 65 3.34 13.09 11.89
C LYS A 65 3.90 14.21 12.44
#